data_73aa9aa98247a66c5a15b515ac781673
#
_entry.id   73aa9aa98247a66c5a15b515ac781673
#
_cell.length_a   1.000
_cell.length_b   1.000
_cell.length_c   1.000
_cell.angle_alpha   90.00
_cell.angle_beta   90.00
_cell.angle_gamma   90.00
#
_symmetry.space_group_name_H-M   'P 1'
#
loop_
_entity.id
_entity.type
_entity.pdbx_description
1 polymer ?
#
loop_
_entity_poly.entity_id
_entity_poly.type
_entity_poly.pdbx_seq_one_letter_code
_entity_poly.pdbx_strand_id
1 'polypeptide(L)'
;SDWRMSTLSTHILDISTGTPAEGVTVSLSREGETLANLVTNAQGRIATFSAEPLPAGRYCLTAETGAWFARAGRESVFTRAQIDFVIGEAAEDHFHLPFLIAPGGWSTYRGS
;
A
#
# COMPACT_ATOMS: atom_id res chain seq x y z
N SER A 1 12.52 -6.71 -24.54
CA SER A 1 12.59 -7.70 -23.60
C SER A 1 11.75 -7.42 -22.39
N ASP A 2 11.13 -8.46 -21.92
CA ASP A 2 10.10 -8.32 -20.92
C ASP A 2 10.54 -8.81 -19.59
N TRP A 3 11.82 -8.90 -19.37
CA TRP A 3 12.34 -9.26 -18.07
C TRP A 3 12.77 -8.03 -17.29
N ARG A 4 12.20 -6.89 -17.68
CA ARG A 4 12.27 -5.73 -16.81
C ARG A 4 11.35 -5.95 -15.64
N MET A 5 11.89 -5.76 -14.46
CA MET A 5 11.24 -6.20 -13.26
C MET A 5 11.02 -5.04 -12.33
N SER A 6 9.78 -4.89 -11.91
CA SER A 6 9.45 -3.92 -10.87
C SER A 6 8.78 -4.67 -9.73
N THR A 7 9.10 -4.25 -8.52
CA THR A 7 8.54 -4.84 -7.31
C THR A 7 7.94 -3.74 -6.45
N LEU A 8 7.11 -4.13 -5.50
CA LEU A 8 6.38 -3.17 -4.67
C LEU A 8 6.38 -3.64 -3.22
N SER A 9 6.58 -2.69 -2.32
CA SER A 9 6.41 -2.91 -0.89
C SER A 9 5.70 -1.71 -0.29
N THR A 10 5.14 -1.88 0.91
CA THR A 10 4.54 -0.79 1.65
C THR A 10 4.88 -0.88 3.13
N HIS A 11 4.67 0.20 3.82
CA HIS A 11 4.85 0.29 5.26
C HIS A 11 3.80 1.28 5.77
N ILE A 12 2.96 0.85 6.69
CA ILE A 12 1.89 1.69 7.21
C ILE A 12 2.21 2.08 8.64
N LEU A 13 2.27 3.39 8.86
CA LEU A 13 2.55 3.97 10.17
C LEU A 13 1.35 4.78 10.62
N ASP A 14 0.93 4.54 11.86
CA ASP A 14 -0.09 5.36 12.51
C ASP A 14 0.63 6.54 13.15
N ILE A 15 0.56 7.69 12.49
CA ILE A 15 1.30 8.87 12.96
C ILE A 15 0.64 9.54 14.15
N SER A 16 -0.60 9.16 14.49
CA SER A 16 -1.25 9.68 15.70
C SER A 16 -0.71 9.01 16.95
N THR A 17 -0.15 7.81 16.83
CA THR A 17 0.45 7.10 17.96
C THR A 17 1.95 6.96 17.81
N GLY A 18 2.47 7.16 16.61
CA GLY A 18 3.89 6.98 16.33
C GLY A 18 4.30 5.52 16.22
N THR A 19 3.37 4.61 15.93
CA THR A 19 3.64 3.17 15.91
C THR A 19 3.25 2.57 14.55
N PRO A 20 3.84 1.41 14.20
CA PRO A 20 3.42 0.72 12.98
C PRO A 20 1.98 0.24 13.08
N ALA A 21 1.29 0.18 11.95
CA ALA A 21 -0.08 -0.27 11.90
C ALA A 21 -0.11 -1.73 11.45
N GLU A 22 -0.26 -2.63 12.42
CA GLU A 22 -0.35 -4.05 12.17
C GLU A 22 -1.80 -4.44 11.87
N GLY A 23 -2.00 -5.31 10.87
CA GLY A 23 -3.32 -5.85 10.59
C GLY A 23 -4.16 -5.02 9.65
N VAL A 24 -3.54 -4.13 8.87
CA VAL A 24 -4.26 -3.36 7.86
C VAL A 24 -4.33 -4.16 6.57
N THR A 25 -5.54 -4.31 6.04
CA THR A 25 -5.73 -4.98 4.76
C THR A 25 -5.35 -4.02 3.64
N VAL A 26 -4.51 -4.50 2.73
CA VAL A 26 -4.04 -3.71 1.59
C VAL A 26 -4.22 -4.52 0.33
N SER A 27 -4.83 -3.92 -0.68
CA SER A 27 -5.02 -4.59 -1.97
C SER A 27 -4.26 -3.84 -3.05
N LEU A 28 -3.81 -4.60 -4.05
CA LEU A 28 -3.18 -4.06 -5.24
C LEU A 28 -3.99 -4.46 -6.44
N SER A 29 -4.36 -3.50 -7.27
CA SER A 29 -5.06 -3.79 -8.51
C SER A 29 -4.36 -3.12 -9.68
N ARG A 30 -4.60 -3.67 -10.86
CA ARG A 30 -4.10 -3.15 -12.11
C ARG A 30 -5.26 -3.10 -13.08
N GLU A 31 -5.61 -1.89 -13.50
CA GLU A 31 -6.69 -1.68 -14.48
C GLU A 31 -7.96 -2.41 -14.10
N GLY A 32 -8.33 -2.30 -12.82
CA GLY A 32 -9.57 -2.88 -12.32
C GLY A 32 -9.50 -4.31 -11.85
N GLU A 33 -8.36 -4.97 -12.07
CA GLU A 33 -8.21 -6.37 -11.66
C GLU A 33 -7.37 -6.45 -10.38
N THR A 34 -7.92 -7.10 -9.35
CA THR A 34 -7.20 -7.29 -8.10
C THR A 34 -6.10 -8.33 -8.27
N LEU A 35 -4.87 -7.93 -7.99
CA LEU A 35 -3.71 -8.80 -8.12
C LEU A 35 -3.31 -9.40 -6.78
N ALA A 36 -3.56 -8.70 -5.68
CA ALA A 36 -3.15 -9.16 -4.36
C ALA A 36 -4.04 -8.52 -3.31
N ASN A 37 -4.22 -9.23 -2.20
CA ASN A 37 -4.98 -8.74 -1.06
C ASN A 37 -4.27 -9.29 0.17
N LEU A 38 -3.53 -8.42 0.86
CA LEU A 38 -2.59 -8.83 1.90
C LEU A 38 -2.83 -8.00 3.15
N VAL A 39 -2.16 -8.38 4.24
CA VAL A 39 -2.32 -7.73 5.53
C VAL A 39 -0.95 -7.36 6.08
N THR A 40 -0.82 -6.17 6.65
CA THR A 40 0.44 -5.72 7.21
C THR A 40 0.83 -6.56 8.43
N ASN A 41 2.15 -6.78 8.57
CA ASN A 41 2.69 -7.54 9.69
C ASN A 41 2.87 -6.66 10.93
N ALA A 42 3.52 -7.21 11.95
CA ALA A 42 3.70 -6.51 13.23
C ALA A 42 4.49 -5.21 13.09
N GLN A 43 5.32 -5.10 12.05
CA GLN A 43 6.08 -3.88 11.76
C GLN A 43 5.32 -2.96 10.81
N GLY A 44 4.07 -3.27 10.48
CA GLY A 44 3.28 -2.48 9.56
C GLY A 44 3.68 -2.65 8.11
N ARG A 45 4.37 -3.73 7.77
CA ARG A 45 4.97 -3.88 6.44
C ARG A 45 4.32 -4.99 5.64
N ILE A 46 4.34 -4.79 4.33
CA ILE A 46 4.13 -5.84 3.34
C ILE A 46 5.35 -5.77 2.43
N ALA A 47 6.20 -6.81 2.51
CA ALA A 47 7.50 -6.77 1.85
C ALA A 47 7.38 -6.99 0.34
N THR A 48 6.37 -7.74 -0.09
CA THR A 48 6.16 -7.98 -1.51
C THR A 48 4.69 -8.26 -1.76
N PHE A 49 4.21 -7.82 -2.92
CA PHE A 49 2.81 -8.01 -3.31
C PHE A 49 2.65 -9.10 -4.35
N SER A 50 3.73 -9.61 -4.89
CA SER A 50 3.63 -10.60 -5.96
C SER A 50 4.91 -11.41 -6.00
N ALA A 51 4.77 -12.72 -6.27
CA ALA A 51 5.91 -13.59 -6.51
C ALA A 51 6.56 -13.27 -7.86
N GLU A 52 5.78 -12.70 -8.78
CA GLU A 52 6.26 -12.33 -10.10
C GLU A 52 6.48 -10.83 -10.17
N PRO A 53 7.41 -10.36 -11.01
CA PRO A 53 7.58 -8.93 -11.19
C PRO A 53 6.32 -8.30 -11.74
N LEU A 54 6.13 -7.02 -11.45
CA LEU A 54 4.96 -6.28 -11.89
C LEU A 54 5.23 -5.65 -13.25
N PRO A 55 4.40 -5.93 -14.25
CA PRO A 55 4.59 -5.32 -15.57
C PRO A 55 4.22 -3.84 -15.56
N ALA A 56 4.55 -3.16 -16.63
CA ALA A 56 4.14 -1.77 -16.82
C ALA A 56 2.63 -1.66 -16.79
N GLY A 57 2.13 -0.53 -16.30
CA GLY A 57 0.70 -0.30 -16.27
C GLY A 57 0.31 0.68 -15.18
N ARG A 58 -1.01 0.83 -15.03
CA ARG A 58 -1.61 1.71 -14.06
C ARG A 58 -2.12 0.86 -12.89
N TYR A 59 -1.68 1.21 -11.71
CA TYR A 59 -1.93 0.44 -10.50
C TYR A 59 -2.65 1.27 -9.47
N CYS A 60 -3.36 0.58 -8.59
CA CYS A 60 -4.01 1.19 -7.44
C CYS A 60 -3.68 0.38 -6.21
N LEU A 61 -3.16 1.05 -5.19
CA LEU A 61 -2.83 0.44 -3.90
C LEU A 61 -3.81 0.99 -2.87
N THR A 62 -4.60 0.13 -2.25
CA THR A 62 -5.69 0.55 -1.36
C THR A 62 -5.50 -0.05 0.03
N ALA A 63 -5.42 0.79 1.04
CA ALA A 63 -5.34 0.37 2.44
C ALA A 63 -6.69 0.65 3.11
N GLU A 64 -7.26 -0.37 3.76
CA GLU A 64 -8.56 -0.27 4.42
C GLU A 64 -8.39 0.32 5.81
N THR A 65 -8.03 1.59 5.84
CA THR A 65 -7.66 2.27 7.06
C THR A 65 -8.84 2.53 7.98
N GLY A 66 -10.01 2.85 7.41
CA GLY A 66 -11.20 3.11 8.23
C GLY A 66 -11.60 1.89 9.02
N ALA A 67 -11.58 0.72 8.40
CA ALA A 67 -11.90 -0.52 9.09
C ALA A 67 -10.87 -0.83 10.18
N TRP A 68 -9.62 -0.54 9.93
CA TRP A 68 -8.56 -0.75 10.91
C TRP A 68 -8.76 0.12 12.14
N PHE A 69 -9.03 1.42 11.94
CA PHE A 69 -9.31 2.31 13.06
C PHE A 69 -10.56 1.86 13.82
N ALA A 70 -11.60 1.46 13.08
CA ALA A 70 -12.87 1.04 13.71
C ALA A 70 -12.67 -0.16 14.62
N ARG A 71 -11.82 -1.11 14.24
CA ARG A 71 -11.54 -2.28 15.08
C ARG A 71 -10.86 -1.89 16.39
N ALA A 72 -10.19 -0.74 16.40
CA ALA A 72 -9.55 -0.21 17.60
C ALA A 72 -10.46 0.74 18.37
N GLY A 73 -11.72 0.86 17.98
CA GLY A 73 -12.66 1.77 18.60
C GLY A 73 -12.40 3.23 18.28
N ARG A 74 -11.73 3.50 17.18
CA ARG A 74 -11.34 4.86 16.78
C ARG A 74 -12.05 5.22 15.49
N GLU A 75 -12.66 6.40 15.46
CA GLU A 75 -13.38 6.86 14.29
C GLU A 75 -12.45 7.53 13.31
N SER A 76 -12.69 7.29 12.02
CA SER A 76 -11.97 7.96 10.95
C SER A 76 -12.97 8.53 9.96
N VAL A 77 -12.69 9.73 9.46
CA VAL A 77 -13.49 10.34 8.40
C VAL A 77 -13.30 9.59 7.09
N PHE A 78 -12.13 8.99 6.89
CA PHE A 78 -11.81 8.34 5.64
C PHE A 78 -12.02 6.84 5.76
N THR A 79 -12.70 6.24 4.77
CA THR A 79 -12.94 4.80 4.77
C THR A 79 -11.70 4.02 4.33
N ARG A 80 -10.89 4.61 3.47
CA ARG A 80 -9.69 3.96 2.97
C ARG A 80 -8.71 5.00 2.46
N ALA A 81 -7.47 4.57 2.27
CA ALA A 81 -6.43 5.37 1.64
C ALA A 81 -6.04 4.68 0.34
N GLN A 82 -6.08 5.40 -0.76
CA GLN A 82 -5.90 4.82 -2.08
C GLN A 82 -4.85 5.61 -2.84
N ILE A 83 -3.85 4.91 -3.36
CA ILE A 83 -2.75 5.49 -4.12
C ILE A 83 -2.87 5.00 -5.55
N ASP A 84 -3.00 5.92 -6.49
CA ASP A 84 -2.91 5.59 -7.91
C ASP A 84 -1.48 5.87 -8.36
N PHE A 85 -0.87 4.90 -9.03
CA PHE A 85 0.50 5.08 -9.50
C PHE A 85 0.72 4.31 -10.78
N VAL A 86 1.81 4.64 -11.46
CA VAL A 86 2.11 4.05 -12.76
C VAL A 86 3.51 3.44 -12.72
N ILE A 87 3.64 2.26 -13.33
CA ILE A 87 4.93 1.65 -13.60
C ILE A 87 5.17 1.82 -15.09
N GLY A 88 6.25 2.52 -15.45
CA GLY A 88 6.58 2.78 -16.82
C GLY A 88 7.15 1.55 -17.51
N GLU A 89 7.16 1.58 -18.86
CA GLU A 89 7.55 0.42 -19.63
C GLU A 89 9.04 0.09 -19.52
N ALA A 90 9.85 1.09 -19.20
CA ALA A 90 11.29 0.87 -19.05
C ALA A 90 11.71 0.68 -17.59
N ALA A 91 10.76 0.64 -16.69
CA ALA A 91 11.10 0.60 -15.25
C ALA A 91 11.64 -0.75 -14.84
N GLU A 92 12.74 -0.70 -14.10
CA GLU A 92 13.33 -1.87 -13.45
C GLU A 92 13.64 -1.44 -12.04
N ASP A 93 12.59 -1.18 -11.25
CA ASP A 93 12.73 -0.51 -9.99
C ASP A 93 11.97 -1.23 -8.90
N HIS A 94 12.41 -1.02 -7.67
CA HIS A 94 11.61 -1.35 -6.51
C HIS A 94 10.84 -0.10 -6.10
N PHE A 95 9.53 -0.24 -6.00
CA PHE A 95 8.66 0.84 -5.54
C PHE A 95 8.32 0.60 -4.08
N HIS A 96 8.62 1.57 -3.24
CA HIS A 96 8.21 1.54 -1.84
C HIS A 96 7.27 2.69 -1.62
N LEU A 97 6.00 2.38 -1.37
CA LEU A 97 4.94 3.38 -1.24
C LEU A 97 4.31 3.26 0.15
N PRO A 98 4.82 3.99 1.13
CA PRO A 98 4.29 3.92 2.48
C PRO A 98 3.02 4.73 2.64
N PHE A 99 2.23 4.39 3.67
CA PHE A 99 1.08 5.16 4.10
C PHE A 99 1.38 5.73 5.49
N LEU A 100 1.18 7.02 5.65
CA LEU A 100 1.21 7.67 6.95
C LEU A 100 -0.23 8.00 7.29
N ILE A 101 -0.79 7.32 8.29
CA ILE A 101 -2.23 7.39 8.52
C ILE A 101 -2.55 7.96 9.89
N ALA A 102 -3.70 8.63 9.97
CA ALA A 102 -4.30 9.11 11.20
C ALA A 102 -5.81 9.11 10.99
N PRO A 103 -6.62 9.21 12.06
CA PRO A 103 -8.07 9.22 11.87
C PRO A 103 -8.57 10.35 10.97
N GLY A 104 -7.90 11.50 10.98
CA GLY A 104 -8.36 12.67 10.22
C GLY A 104 -7.59 12.97 8.95
N GLY A 105 -6.65 12.09 8.54
CA GLY A 105 -5.89 12.36 7.33
C GLY A 105 -4.88 11.28 7.05
N TRP A 106 -4.35 11.29 5.82
CA TRP A 106 -3.29 10.34 5.47
C TRP A 106 -2.44 10.91 4.35
N SER A 107 -1.24 10.39 4.21
CA SER A 107 -0.35 10.81 3.15
C SER A 107 0.53 9.66 2.71
N THR A 108 1.21 9.85 1.59
CA THR A 108 2.13 8.89 1.03
C THR A 108 3.30 9.61 0.40
N TYR A 109 4.34 8.84 0.09
CA TYR A 109 5.45 9.34 -0.70
C TYR A 109 6.15 8.16 -1.34
N ARG A 110 7.02 8.41 -2.31
CA ARG A 110 7.81 7.34 -2.88
C ARG A 110 9.08 7.20 -2.05
N GLY A 111 9.22 6.07 -1.37
CA GLY A 111 10.43 5.77 -0.61
C GLY A 111 11.57 5.35 -1.52
N SER A 112 12.75 5.41 -1.01
CA SER A 112 13.94 5.02 -1.77
C SER A 112 14.30 3.56 -1.56
#